data_106358c190752ca24e354a5c24517378
#
_entry.id   106358c190752ca24e354a5c24517378
#
_cell.length_a   1.000
_cell.length_b   1.000
_cell.length_c   1.000
_cell.angle_alpha   90.00
_cell.angle_beta   90.00
_cell.angle_gamma   90.00
#
_symmetry.space_group_name_H-M   'P 1'
#
loop_
_entity.id
_entity.type
_entity.pdbx_description
1 polymer ?
#
loop_
_entity_poly.entity_id
_entity_poly.type
_entity_poly.pdbx_seq_one_letter_code
_entity_poly.pdbx_strand_id
1 'polypeptide(L)'
;MALLQIAEPGQSPQPHQRRLAVGIDLGTTNSLVAAVRSGRSEPLPDTQGNVILPSAVRYLPGHSDVGQAARDAAASDPLNTVLSVKRLMGRGLADVKQLGEQLPYRFVGGESHMPFIDTVQGPKSPVEVSADILKVLRLRAEQTLGGELVGAVITVPAYFDDAQRQATKDAARLAGLNVLRLLNEPTAAAVAYGLDQNAEGVVAIFDLGGGTFDISILRLTAGVFEVLATGGDTALGGDDFDHAIAGWIIEQAGLSADLDPATQRQLLQTACAAKEALTDADTVSVAHGAWQGELSRAAFEAMIEPLIARSLKACRRAVRDSGVELEEVGAVVMVGGSTRVPRVREAVGALFGRTPLTSIDPDQVVAIGAAIQADTLAGNRREGGELLLLDVIPLSLGLETMGGLMEKVIPRNTTIPVARAQEFTTYKDGQSAMMIHVLQGERELISDCRSLARFELRGIPAMVAGAAKIRVTFQVDADGLLSVAARELGSGVESSIQVKPSYGLTDGEIARMLKDSFEHAGSDKQARQLREHQVDAERLLEAVQGALDADGERLLSADEREAIAFQMQELRDLLTGTDGAAIEQQTKRLSQVTDAFAARRLDSTVKAALAGRNLNEIEE
;
A
#
# COMPACT_ATOMS: atom_id res chain seq x y z
N MET A 1 11.62 55.59 -20.96
CA MET A 1 12.48 54.56 -20.42
C MET A 1 12.36 54.65 -18.91
N ALA A 2 11.75 53.70 -18.26
CA ALA A 2 11.76 53.62 -16.79
C ALA A 2 13.16 53.17 -16.36
N LEU A 3 13.85 53.94 -15.55
CA LEU A 3 15.11 53.57 -14.95
C LEU A 3 14.84 52.47 -13.90
N LEU A 4 15.36 51.27 -14.11
CA LEU A 4 15.30 50.21 -13.14
C LEU A 4 16.23 50.58 -11.97
N GLN A 5 15.68 50.62 -10.78
CA GLN A 5 16.42 50.86 -9.54
C GLN A 5 17.14 49.58 -9.11
N ILE A 6 18.41 49.69 -8.78
CA ILE A 6 19.21 48.61 -8.18
C ILE A 6 18.99 48.70 -6.64
N ALA A 7 18.66 47.59 -5.99
CA ALA A 7 18.49 47.52 -4.54
C ALA A 7 19.78 47.85 -3.80
N GLU A 8 19.68 48.54 -2.66
CA GLU A 8 20.81 48.82 -1.77
C GLU A 8 21.37 47.53 -1.15
N PRO A 9 22.66 47.49 -0.77
CA PRO A 9 23.26 46.36 -0.07
C PRO A 9 22.43 45.98 1.17
N GLY A 10 21.95 44.75 1.24
CA GLY A 10 21.08 44.22 2.29
C GLY A 10 19.59 44.33 2.03
N GLN A 11 19.14 45.01 0.97
CA GLN A 11 17.73 45.06 0.55
C GLN A 11 17.38 44.09 -0.59
N SER A 12 18.36 43.59 -1.33
CA SER A 12 18.11 42.48 -2.25
C SER A 12 18.08 41.17 -1.46
N PRO A 13 17.09 40.29 -1.66
CA PRO A 13 17.18 38.95 -1.14
C PRO A 13 18.48 38.33 -1.64
N GLN A 14 19.20 37.61 -0.75
CA GLN A 14 20.40 36.86 -1.15
C GLN A 14 20.07 36.08 -2.41
N PRO A 15 21.01 36.01 -3.40
CA PRO A 15 20.78 35.23 -4.61
C PRO A 15 20.24 33.87 -4.21
N HIS A 16 19.10 33.49 -4.76
CA HIS A 16 18.48 32.22 -4.43
C HIS A 16 19.45 31.13 -4.81
N GLN A 17 20.18 30.61 -3.84
CA GLN A 17 20.98 29.42 -4.06
C GLN A 17 19.98 28.30 -4.36
N ARG A 18 20.04 27.78 -5.58
CA ARG A 18 19.21 26.67 -5.98
C ARG A 18 19.49 25.49 -5.08
N ARG A 19 18.47 24.98 -4.41
CA ARG A 19 18.57 23.78 -3.60
C ARG A 19 18.60 22.58 -4.50
N LEU A 20 19.68 21.79 -4.44
CA LEU A 20 19.83 20.62 -5.30
C LEU A 20 18.92 19.49 -4.82
N ALA A 21 17.88 19.21 -5.56
CA ALA A 21 16.96 18.10 -5.30
C ALA A 21 16.77 17.29 -6.58
N VAL A 22 16.49 16.00 -6.41
CA VAL A 22 16.40 15.05 -7.53
C VAL A 22 15.15 14.19 -7.42
N GLY A 23 14.68 13.73 -8.57
CA GLY A 23 13.72 12.65 -8.68
C GLY A 23 14.45 11.34 -8.96
N ILE A 24 14.09 10.28 -8.24
CA ILE A 24 14.64 8.95 -8.43
C ILE A 24 13.51 8.00 -8.73
N ASP A 25 13.61 7.31 -9.85
CA ASP A 25 12.84 6.12 -10.14
C ASP A 25 13.64 4.88 -9.72
N LEU A 26 13.22 4.22 -8.65
CA LEU A 26 13.79 2.97 -8.17
C LEU A 26 13.01 1.80 -8.79
N GLY A 27 13.35 1.45 -10.03
CA GLY A 27 12.65 0.40 -10.79
C GLY A 27 13.09 -1.02 -10.45
N THR A 28 12.29 -2.02 -10.83
CA THR A 28 12.60 -3.45 -10.64
C THR A 28 13.84 -3.85 -11.47
N THR A 29 13.87 -3.48 -12.73
CA THR A 29 14.93 -3.85 -13.68
C THR A 29 15.95 -2.73 -13.86
N ASN A 30 15.48 -1.49 -13.96
CA ASN A 30 16.27 -0.30 -14.20
C ASN A 30 15.89 0.80 -13.23
N SER A 31 16.86 1.59 -12.81
CA SER A 31 16.67 2.77 -11.96
C SER A 31 17.27 4.00 -12.63
N LEU A 32 16.67 5.17 -12.39
CA LEU A 32 17.09 6.43 -12.97
C LEU A 32 17.08 7.54 -11.93
N VAL A 33 17.93 8.53 -12.13
CA VAL A 33 17.91 9.80 -11.41
C VAL A 33 17.78 10.95 -12.40
N ALA A 34 16.90 11.89 -12.11
CA ALA A 34 16.66 13.09 -12.92
C ALA A 34 16.68 14.36 -12.06
N ALA A 35 16.98 15.48 -12.68
CA ALA A 35 16.92 16.79 -12.03
C ALA A 35 16.39 17.85 -12.99
N VAL A 36 15.85 18.92 -12.41
CA VAL A 36 15.50 20.11 -13.20
C VAL A 36 16.75 20.96 -13.36
N ARG A 37 17.19 21.19 -14.60
CA ARG A 37 18.32 22.05 -14.95
C ARG A 37 17.86 23.07 -15.99
N SER A 38 18.17 24.33 -15.77
CA SER A 38 17.78 25.42 -16.69
C SER A 38 16.28 25.42 -17.07
N GLY A 39 15.42 25.06 -16.10
CA GLY A 39 13.97 25.01 -16.30
C GLY A 39 13.43 23.74 -17.00
N ARG A 40 14.31 22.79 -17.36
CA ARG A 40 13.91 21.51 -17.95
C ARG A 40 14.28 20.35 -17.03
N SER A 41 13.38 19.39 -16.91
CA SER A 41 13.67 18.13 -16.22
C SER A 41 14.34 17.18 -17.19
N GLU A 42 15.48 16.65 -16.78
CA GLU A 42 16.26 15.71 -17.60
C GLU A 42 16.90 14.64 -16.73
N PRO A 43 17.01 13.39 -17.22
CA PRO A 43 17.75 12.35 -16.53
C PRO A 43 19.25 12.68 -16.51
N LEU A 44 19.91 12.27 -15.40
CA LEU A 44 21.34 12.54 -15.20
C LEU A 44 22.19 11.36 -15.67
N PRO A 45 23.07 11.55 -16.66
CA PRO A 45 23.93 10.49 -17.17
C PRO A 45 25.07 10.16 -16.20
N ASP A 46 25.60 8.94 -16.33
CA ASP A 46 26.89 8.56 -15.75
C ASP A 46 28.09 9.14 -16.58
N THR A 47 29.30 8.79 -16.18
CA THR A 47 30.52 9.23 -16.86
C THR A 47 30.67 8.72 -18.30
N GLN A 48 29.87 7.72 -18.68
CA GLN A 48 29.86 7.13 -20.03
C GLN A 48 28.68 7.65 -20.88
N GLY A 49 27.81 8.48 -20.31
CA GLY A 49 26.63 9.03 -20.97
C GLY A 49 25.36 8.19 -20.79
N ASN A 50 25.40 7.08 -20.03
CA ASN A 50 24.23 6.24 -19.80
C ASN A 50 23.34 6.85 -18.70
N VAL A 51 22.07 7.05 -19.00
CA VAL A 51 21.07 7.55 -18.02
C VAL A 51 20.47 6.44 -17.20
N ILE A 52 20.31 5.25 -17.76
CA ILE A 52 19.77 4.07 -17.11
C ILE A 52 20.85 3.40 -16.24
N LEU A 53 20.49 3.03 -15.01
CA LEU A 53 21.28 2.19 -14.12
C LEU A 53 20.52 0.87 -13.93
N PRO A 54 21.03 -0.28 -14.42
CA PRO A 54 20.44 -1.57 -14.10
C PRO A 54 20.32 -1.75 -12.58
N SER A 55 19.15 -2.19 -12.09
CA SER A 55 18.87 -2.45 -10.67
C SER A 55 19.50 -3.80 -10.27
N ALA A 56 20.81 -3.87 -10.36
CA ALA A 56 21.63 -5.05 -10.14
C ALA A 56 22.78 -4.72 -9.19
N VAL A 57 23.01 -5.60 -8.20
CA VAL A 57 24.12 -5.49 -7.24
C VAL A 57 24.85 -6.82 -7.16
N ARG A 58 26.15 -6.83 -7.38
CA ARG A 58 27.03 -7.97 -7.19
C ARG A 58 27.92 -7.75 -5.98
N TYR A 59 27.87 -8.66 -5.02
CA TYR A 59 28.71 -8.63 -3.84
C TYR A 59 30.00 -9.42 -4.06
N LEU A 60 31.15 -8.77 -3.86
CA LEU A 60 32.50 -9.33 -3.98
C LEU A 60 33.24 -9.17 -2.65
N PRO A 61 34.29 -9.94 -2.36
CA PRO A 61 35.07 -9.74 -1.15
C PRO A 61 35.61 -8.30 -1.06
N GLY A 62 35.08 -7.51 -0.11
CA GLY A 62 35.55 -6.14 0.17
C GLY A 62 34.94 -5.01 -0.67
N HIS A 63 34.17 -5.28 -1.71
CA HIS A 63 33.47 -4.26 -2.51
C HIS A 63 32.23 -4.83 -3.19
N SER A 64 31.37 -3.96 -3.71
CA SER A 64 30.22 -4.36 -4.52
C SER A 64 30.21 -3.61 -5.85
N ASP A 65 29.84 -4.33 -6.92
CA ASP A 65 29.52 -3.74 -8.22
C ASP A 65 28.02 -3.43 -8.27
N VAL A 66 27.65 -2.29 -8.86
CA VAL A 66 26.24 -1.90 -9.06
C VAL A 66 26.01 -1.50 -10.50
N GLY A 67 24.90 -1.89 -11.07
CA GLY A 67 24.51 -1.54 -12.43
C GLY A 67 25.01 -2.53 -13.48
N GLN A 68 25.51 -2.04 -14.61
CA GLN A 68 25.81 -2.88 -15.78
C GLN A 68 26.83 -3.99 -15.49
N ALA A 69 27.91 -3.69 -14.77
CA ALA A 69 28.93 -4.69 -14.42
C ALA A 69 28.34 -5.85 -13.57
N ALA A 70 27.42 -5.54 -12.65
CA ALA A 70 26.70 -6.55 -11.88
C ALA A 70 25.76 -7.37 -12.77
N ARG A 71 25.00 -6.70 -13.66
CA ARG A 71 24.09 -7.36 -14.60
C ARG A 71 24.82 -8.34 -15.51
N ASP A 72 25.96 -7.94 -16.06
CA ASP A 72 26.76 -8.77 -16.95
C ASP A 72 27.35 -10.00 -16.23
N ALA A 73 27.66 -9.87 -14.95
CA ALA A 73 28.17 -10.95 -14.13
C ALA A 73 27.10 -11.91 -13.61
N ALA A 74 25.81 -11.63 -13.77
CA ALA A 74 24.72 -12.39 -13.17
C ALA A 74 24.70 -13.88 -13.54
N ALA A 75 25.10 -14.23 -14.76
CA ALA A 75 25.20 -15.63 -15.19
C ALA A 75 26.43 -16.34 -14.64
N SER A 76 27.54 -15.63 -14.46
CA SER A 76 28.79 -16.21 -13.95
C SER A 76 28.88 -16.32 -12.44
N ASP A 77 28.11 -15.46 -11.71
CA ASP A 77 28.09 -15.40 -10.24
C ASP A 77 26.66 -15.18 -9.74
N PRO A 78 25.72 -16.10 -10.01
CA PRO A 78 24.29 -15.91 -9.73
C PRO A 78 23.96 -15.86 -8.24
N LEU A 79 24.78 -16.46 -7.38
CA LEU A 79 24.52 -16.49 -5.93
C LEU A 79 24.87 -15.16 -5.24
N ASN A 80 25.81 -14.40 -5.79
CA ASN A 80 26.25 -13.12 -5.24
C ASN A 80 25.71 -11.91 -6.00
N THR A 81 24.98 -12.13 -7.11
CA THR A 81 24.42 -11.06 -7.94
C THR A 81 22.91 -10.98 -7.78
N VAL A 82 22.45 -9.92 -7.13
CA VAL A 82 21.03 -9.70 -6.83
C VAL A 82 20.42 -8.81 -7.91
N LEU A 83 19.37 -9.33 -8.55
CA LEU A 83 18.53 -8.64 -9.54
C LEU A 83 17.09 -8.54 -9.02
N SER A 84 16.29 -7.62 -9.59
CA SER A 84 14.85 -7.48 -9.34
C SER A 84 14.48 -7.37 -7.86
N VAL A 85 15.36 -6.80 -7.03
CA VAL A 85 15.23 -6.74 -5.57
C VAL A 85 13.97 -6.01 -5.10
N LYS A 86 13.42 -5.09 -5.91
CA LYS A 86 12.19 -4.34 -5.61
C LYS A 86 11.00 -5.27 -5.34
N ARG A 87 10.94 -6.44 -5.99
CA ARG A 87 9.91 -7.47 -5.76
C ARG A 87 9.96 -8.08 -4.36
N LEU A 88 11.10 -8.00 -3.67
CA LEU A 88 11.32 -8.55 -2.33
C LEU A 88 11.13 -7.52 -1.21
N MET A 89 10.97 -6.24 -1.56
CA MET A 89 10.84 -5.14 -0.62
C MET A 89 9.55 -5.26 0.22
N GLY A 90 9.68 -5.13 1.53
CA GLY A 90 8.54 -5.17 2.45
C GLY A 90 7.85 -6.53 2.61
N ARG A 91 8.38 -7.59 2.01
CA ARG A 91 7.80 -8.95 2.01
C ARG A 91 8.50 -9.86 2.99
N GLY A 92 7.77 -10.89 3.47
CA GLY A 92 8.31 -11.99 4.24
C GLY A 92 8.79 -13.14 3.36
N LEU A 93 9.57 -14.07 3.94
CA LEU A 93 10.09 -15.22 3.22
C LEU A 93 8.97 -16.14 2.69
N ALA A 94 7.84 -16.23 3.42
CA ALA A 94 6.66 -16.99 2.97
C ALA A 94 6.07 -16.41 1.69
N ASP A 95 5.97 -15.07 1.61
CA ASP A 95 5.43 -14.36 0.44
C ASP A 95 6.35 -14.50 -0.77
N VAL A 96 7.69 -14.47 -0.54
CA VAL A 96 8.69 -14.68 -1.60
C VAL A 96 8.58 -16.07 -2.22
N LYS A 97 8.29 -17.12 -1.43
CA LYS A 97 8.06 -18.48 -1.95
C LYS A 97 6.79 -18.57 -2.81
N GLN A 98 5.79 -17.75 -2.54
CA GLN A 98 4.54 -17.71 -3.32
C GLN A 98 4.68 -17.00 -4.67
N LEU A 99 5.70 -16.18 -4.87
CA LEU A 99 5.98 -15.53 -6.15
C LEU A 99 6.25 -16.55 -7.29
N GLY A 100 6.39 -17.85 -6.96
CA GLY A 100 6.50 -18.93 -7.94
C GLY A 100 7.80 -18.93 -8.74
N GLU A 101 8.68 -17.99 -8.50
CA GLU A 101 9.97 -17.89 -9.18
C GLU A 101 10.99 -18.79 -8.47
N GLN A 102 11.70 -19.62 -9.25
CA GLN A 102 12.93 -20.24 -8.78
C GLN A 102 14.03 -19.19 -8.74
N LEU A 103 14.05 -18.41 -7.66
CA LEU A 103 15.11 -17.44 -7.44
C LEU A 103 16.42 -18.20 -7.16
N PRO A 104 17.55 -17.82 -7.80
CA PRO A 104 18.83 -18.53 -7.63
C PRO A 104 19.46 -18.25 -6.27
N TYR A 105 18.83 -17.41 -5.44
CA TYR A 105 19.39 -16.98 -4.15
C TYR A 105 19.17 -18.01 -3.06
N ARG A 106 20.15 -18.12 -2.15
CA ARG A 106 19.97 -18.79 -0.89
C ARG A 106 19.42 -17.78 0.11
N PHE A 107 18.20 -18.02 0.59
CA PHE A 107 17.61 -17.21 1.65
C PHE A 107 17.97 -17.76 3.02
N VAL A 108 18.36 -16.87 3.94
CA VAL A 108 18.63 -17.19 5.36
C VAL A 108 17.64 -16.41 6.23
N GLY A 109 17.19 -17.03 7.34
CA GLY A 109 16.20 -16.45 8.26
C GLY A 109 14.99 -17.38 8.47
N GLY A 110 14.18 -17.09 9.51
CA GLY A 110 12.96 -17.84 9.82
C GLY A 110 11.78 -17.45 8.94
N GLU A 111 10.76 -18.31 8.82
CA GLU A 111 9.59 -18.10 7.91
C GLU A 111 8.78 -16.83 8.17
N SER A 112 8.88 -16.23 9.36
CA SER A 112 8.15 -15.02 9.77
C SER A 112 8.97 -13.73 9.71
N HIS A 113 10.17 -13.74 9.13
CA HIS A 113 11.09 -12.61 9.13
C HIS A 113 11.37 -12.13 7.70
N MET A 114 11.84 -10.86 7.60
CA MET A 114 12.34 -10.29 6.35
C MET A 114 13.33 -11.25 5.68
N PRO A 115 13.25 -11.51 4.37
CA PRO A 115 14.18 -12.39 3.67
C PRO A 115 15.57 -11.75 3.66
N PHE A 116 16.58 -12.53 3.99
CA PHE A 116 17.97 -12.18 3.79
C PHE A 116 18.59 -13.06 2.71
N ILE A 117 19.26 -12.47 1.76
CA ILE A 117 19.99 -13.14 0.68
C ILE A 117 21.40 -13.42 1.18
N ASP A 118 21.80 -14.69 1.19
CA ASP A 118 23.16 -15.10 1.58
C ASP A 118 24.15 -14.77 0.47
N THR A 119 25.15 -13.93 0.76
CA THR A 119 26.17 -13.48 -0.19
C THR A 119 27.57 -13.67 0.39
N VAL A 120 28.60 -13.53 -0.42
CA VAL A 120 30.00 -13.58 0.02
C VAL A 120 30.35 -12.52 1.08
N GLN A 121 29.57 -11.44 1.17
CA GLN A 121 29.70 -10.41 2.22
C GLN A 121 28.78 -10.68 3.44
N GLY A 122 28.15 -11.83 3.51
CA GLY A 122 27.15 -12.18 4.49
C GLY A 122 25.72 -11.88 4.03
N PRO A 123 24.73 -12.12 4.92
CA PRO A 123 23.33 -11.89 4.60
C PRO A 123 23.03 -10.43 4.26
N LYS A 124 22.29 -10.19 3.18
CA LYS A 124 21.83 -8.89 2.72
C LYS A 124 20.31 -8.86 2.65
N SER A 125 19.70 -7.84 3.26
CA SER A 125 18.27 -7.59 3.14
C SER A 125 17.94 -6.90 1.81
N PRO A 126 16.70 -7.01 1.29
CA PRO A 126 16.27 -6.24 0.12
C PRO A 126 16.43 -4.72 0.31
N VAL A 127 16.30 -4.24 1.53
CA VAL A 127 16.50 -2.83 1.90
C VAL A 127 17.95 -2.40 1.70
N GLU A 128 18.92 -3.21 2.15
CA GLU A 128 20.35 -2.93 1.95
C GLU A 128 20.75 -2.96 0.48
N VAL A 129 20.26 -3.95 -0.28
CA VAL A 129 20.51 -4.03 -1.73
C VAL A 129 19.96 -2.81 -2.46
N SER A 130 18.74 -2.38 -2.14
CA SER A 130 18.14 -1.16 -2.70
C SER A 130 18.90 0.10 -2.30
N ALA A 131 19.42 0.14 -1.07
CA ALA A 131 20.28 1.24 -0.61
C ALA A 131 21.58 1.37 -1.41
N ASP A 132 22.20 0.25 -1.80
CA ASP A 132 23.40 0.26 -2.64
C ASP A 132 23.11 0.87 -4.03
N ILE A 133 21.95 0.56 -4.63
CA ILE A 133 21.51 1.19 -5.89
C ILE A 133 21.28 2.69 -5.71
N LEU A 134 20.53 3.08 -4.68
CA LEU A 134 20.21 4.49 -4.38
C LEU A 134 21.48 5.31 -4.09
N LYS A 135 22.48 4.71 -3.45
CA LYS A 135 23.78 5.34 -3.18
C LYS A 135 24.51 5.71 -4.46
N VAL A 136 24.50 4.81 -5.46
CA VAL A 136 25.12 5.10 -6.77
C VAL A 136 24.38 6.24 -7.47
N LEU A 137 23.05 6.25 -7.45
CA LEU A 137 22.24 7.32 -8.05
C LEU A 137 22.47 8.67 -7.35
N ARG A 138 22.56 8.66 -6.01
CA ARG A 138 22.91 9.85 -5.24
C ARG A 138 24.27 10.42 -5.65
N LEU A 139 25.31 9.59 -5.64
CA LEU A 139 26.65 10.02 -6.00
C LEU A 139 26.74 10.55 -7.44
N ARG A 140 26.05 9.89 -8.39
CA ARG A 140 25.91 10.37 -9.77
C ARG A 140 25.29 11.76 -9.82
N ALA A 141 24.22 11.97 -9.07
CA ALA A 141 23.51 13.25 -9.02
C ALA A 141 24.38 14.35 -8.39
N GLU A 142 25.02 14.08 -7.25
CA GLU A 142 25.91 15.04 -6.57
C GLU A 142 27.11 15.44 -7.46
N GLN A 143 27.69 14.48 -8.16
CA GLN A 143 28.79 14.76 -9.11
C GLN A 143 28.32 15.60 -10.30
N THR A 144 27.17 15.25 -10.90
CA THR A 144 26.63 15.95 -12.06
C THR A 144 26.15 17.36 -11.73
N LEU A 145 25.56 17.56 -10.55
CA LEU A 145 25.01 18.83 -10.10
C LEU A 145 26.05 19.71 -9.37
N GLY A 146 27.18 19.13 -8.96
CA GLY A 146 28.28 19.85 -8.35
C GLY A 146 28.06 20.24 -6.89
N GLY A 147 27.26 19.49 -6.12
CA GLY A 147 26.99 19.76 -4.72
C GLY A 147 26.14 18.70 -4.02
N GLU A 148 25.99 18.84 -2.70
CA GLU A 148 25.18 17.94 -1.89
C GLU A 148 23.67 18.14 -2.15
N LEU A 149 22.91 17.04 -2.15
CA LEU A 149 21.47 17.05 -2.33
C LEU A 149 20.78 17.45 -1.02
N VAL A 150 19.83 18.39 -1.08
CA VAL A 150 18.93 18.67 0.06
C VAL A 150 17.92 17.54 0.27
N GLY A 151 17.65 16.73 -0.77
CA GLY A 151 16.80 15.55 -0.71
C GLY A 151 16.38 15.04 -2.08
N ALA A 152 15.59 13.98 -2.05
CA ALA A 152 15.06 13.32 -3.23
C ALA A 152 13.57 13.02 -3.10
N VAL A 153 12.86 13.07 -4.21
CA VAL A 153 11.57 12.40 -4.39
C VAL A 153 11.85 11.03 -5.01
N ILE A 154 11.38 9.97 -4.34
CA ILE A 154 11.59 8.59 -4.81
C ILE A 154 10.24 8.01 -5.19
N THR A 155 10.17 7.36 -6.36
CA THR A 155 8.91 6.81 -6.84
C THR A 155 8.67 5.39 -6.33
N VAL A 156 7.39 5.07 -6.16
CA VAL A 156 6.91 3.75 -5.74
C VAL A 156 5.66 3.40 -6.55
N PRO A 157 5.37 2.12 -6.80
CA PRO A 157 4.10 1.70 -7.36
C PRO A 157 2.91 2.21 -6.55
N ALA A 158 1.80 2.51 -7.22
CA ALA A 158 0.63 3.11 -6.57
C ALA A 158 0.03 2.22 -5.47
N TYR A 159 0.11 0.90 -5.64
CA TYR A 159 -0.41 -0.09 -4.68
C TYR A 159 0.63 -0.61 -3.68
N PHE A 160 1.85 -0.03 -3.64
CA PHE A 160 2.76 -0.34 -2.55
C PHE A 160 2.07 -0.09 -1.23
N ASP A 161 2.06 -1.11 -0.39
CA ASP A 161 1.57 -0.99 0.96
C ASP A 161 2.56 -0.24 1.87
N ASP A 162 2.14 0.00 3.10
CA ASP A 162 2.94 0.73 4.06
C ASP A 162 4.29 0.07 4.36
N ALA A 163 4.39 -1.28 4.30
CA ALA A 163 5.65 -2.00 4.51
C ALA A 163 6.65 -1.71 3.41
N GLN A 164 6.18 -1.78 2.17
CA GLN A 164 6.99 -1.54 0.99
C GLN A 164 7.42 -0.07 0.90
N ARG A 165 6.52 0.86 1.25
CA ARG A 165 6.81 2.31 1.34
C ARG A 165 7.84 2.60 2.43
N GLN A 166 7.68 2.01 3.62
CA GLN A 166 8.64 2.18 4.70
C GLN A 166 10.00 1.57 4.36
N ALA A 167 10.03 0.37 3.75
CA ALA A 167 11.25 -0.26 3.28
C ALA A 167 12.00 0.62 2.26
N THR A 168 11.28 1.30 1.37
CA THR A 168 11.86 2.25 0.41
C THR A 168 12.46 3.47 1.13
N LYS A 169 11.78 4.03 2.13
CA LYS A 169 12.34 5.13 2.97
C LYS A 169 13.57 4.69 3.74
N ASP A 170 13.56 3.48 4.29
CA ASP A 170 14.69 2.94 5.05
C ASP A 170 15.89 2.70 4.12
N ALA A 171 15.69 2.21 2.90
CA ALA A 171 16.73 2.08 1.89
C ALA A 171 17.34 3.44 1.52
N ALA A 172 16.51 4.47 1.35
CA ALA A 172 16.98 5.82 1.08
C ALA A 172 17.81 6.40 2.23
N ARG A 173 17.39 6.19 3.47
CA ARG A 173 18.16 6.60 4.67
C ARG A 173 19.51 5.91 4.74
N LEU A 174 19.57 4.60 4.47
CA LEU A 174 20.82 3.85 4.41
C LEU A 174 21.74 4.34 3.28
N ALA A 175 21.17 4.83 2.18
CA ALA A 175 21.90 5.47 1.09
C ALA A 175 22.37 6.91 1.43
N GLY A 176 21.97 7.47 2.57
CA GLY A 176 22.26 8.85 2.96
C GLY A 176 21.43 9.89 2.21
N LEU A 177 20.25 9.52 1.71
CA LEU A 177 19.29 10.41 1.08
C LEU A 177 18.23 10.90 2.08
N ASN A 178 17.96 12.20 2.06
CA ASN A 178 16.78 12.76 2.70
C ASN A 178 15.58 12.60 1.77
N VAL A 179 14.56 11.85 2.17
CA VAL A 179 13.33 11.65 1.38
C VAL A 179 12.42 12.85 1.57
N LEU A 180 12.27 13.66 0.53
CA LEU A 180 11.33 14.80 0.52
C LEU A 180 9.89 14.29 0.43
N ARG A 181 9.67 13.26 -0.40
CA ARG A 181 8.37 12.58 -0.59
C ARG A 181 8.59 11.23 -1.27
N LEU A 182 7.74 10.24 -0.95
CA LEU A 182 7.48 9.13 -1.84
C LEU A 182 6.34 9.55 -2.79
N LEU A 183 6.53 9.34 -4.09
CA LEU A 183 5.57 9.72 -5.12
C LEU A 183 5.16 8.47 -5.89
N ASN A 184 3.86 8.31 -6.13
CA ASN A 184 3.40 7.17 -6.93
C ASN A 184 3.85 7.33 -8.39
N GLU A 185 4.34 6.24 -8.98
CA GLU A 185 4.84 6.18 -10.36
C GLU A 185 3.85 6.76 -11.38
N PRO A 186 2.54 6.40 -11.35
CA PRO A 186 1.57 6.98 -12.29
C PRO A 186 1.37 8.49 -12.10
N THR A 187 1.45 8.95 -10.87
CA THR A 187 1.36 10.39 -10.59
C THR A 187 2.59 11.13 -11.13
N ALA A 188 3.78 10.56 -10.95
CA ALA A 188 5.00 11.09 -11.55
C ALA A 188 4.91 11.14 -13.08
N ALA A 189 4.41 10.07 -13.70
CA ALA A 189 4.21 10.02 -15.15
C ALA A 189 3.25 11.13 -15.64
N ALA A 190 2.13 11.34 -14.95
CA ALA A 190 1.18 12.40 -15.29
C ALA A 190 1.82 13.80 -15.21
N VAL A 191 2.64 14.05 -14.19
CA VAL A 191 3.41 15.29 -14.03
C VAL A 191 4.40 15.49 -15.18
N ALA A 192 5.10 14.44 -15.61
CA ALA A 192 6.06 14.51 -16.69
C ALA A 192 5.44 14.89 -18.04
N TYR A 193 4.23 14.39 -18.31
CA TYR A 193 3.49 14.71 -19.53
C TYR A 193 2.91 16.12 -19.53
N GLY A 194 3.11 16.90 -18.46
CA GLY A 194 2.60 18.27 -18.39
C GLY A 194 1.08 18.34 -18.47
N LEU A 195 0.41 17.27 -18.07
CA LEU A 195 -1.05 17.20 -18.06
C LEU A 195 -1.65 18.19 -17.05
N ASP A 196 -0.78 18.88 -16.30
CA ASP A 196 -1.08 19.92 -15.33
C ASP A 196 -1.46 21.27 -15.95
N GLN A 197 -1.03 21.55 -17.19
CA GLN A 197 -1.07 22.93 -17.71
C GLN A 197 -2.35 23.31 -18.46
N ASN A 198 -3.11 22.36 -19.03
CA ASN A 198 -4.37 22.68 -19.75
C ASN A 198 -5.28 21.47 -20.01
N ALA A 199 -5.01 20.28 -19.47
CA ALA A 199 -5.85 19.13 -19.70
C ALA A 199 -6.89 18.98 -18.57
N GLU A 200 -8.16 19.11 -18.91
CA GLU A 200 -9.28 18.69 -18.06
C GLU A 200 -9.80 17.36 -18.57
N GLY A 201 -10.13 16.45 -17.68
CA GLY A 201 -10.70 15.16 -18.04
C GLY A 201 -10.10 13.98 -17.29
N VAL A 202 -10.39 12.78 -17.77
CA VAL A 202 -9.93 11.53 -17.19
C VAL A 202 -8.80 10.93 -18.03
N VAL A 203 -7.74 10.49 -17.37
CA VAL A 203 -6.56 9.88 -18.00
C VAL A 203 -6.27 8.54 -17.34
N ALA A 204 -5.93 7.54 -18.14
CA ALA A 204 -5.40 6.28 -17.67
C ALA A 204 -3.87 6.26 -17.80
N ILE A 205 -3.17 5.87 -16.75
CA ILE A 205 -1.72 5.63 -16.77
C ILE A 205 -1.52 4.12 -16.71
N PHE A 206 -1.03 3.55 -17.80
CA PHE A 206 -0.73 2.14 -17.94
C PHE A 206 0.78 1.95 -17.82
N ASP A 207 1.24 1.46 -16.68
CA ASP A 207 2.64 1.23 -16.39
C ASP A 207 2.94 -0.27 -16.35
N LEU A 208 3.68 -0.75 -17.35
CA LEU A 208 4.15 -2.13 -17.43
C LEU A 208 5.67 -2.13 -17.44
N GLY A 209 6.22 -2.30 -16.24
CA GLY A 209 7.65 -2.37 -16.00
C GLY A 209 8.27 -3.75 -16.28
N GLY A 210 9.48 -3.97 -15.73
CA GLY A 210 10.12 -5.29 -15.82
C GLY A 210 9.45 -6.33 -14.93
N GLY A 211 8.97 -5.95 -13.74
CA GLY A 211 8.46 -6.91 -12.78
C GLY A 211 7.07 -6.61 -12.24
N THR A 212 6.51 -5.44 -12.54
CA THR A 212 5.21 -5.00 -12.01
C THR A 212 4.38 -4.36 -13.10
N PHE A 213 3.08 -4.47 -12.94
CA PHE A 213 2.07 -3.79 -13.74
C PHE A 213 1.21 -2.90 -12.86
N ASP A 214 1.07 -1.64 -13.24
CA ASP A 214 0.22 -0.64 -12.60
C ASP A 214 -0.76 -0.03 -13.58
N ILE A 215 -1.99 0.20 -13.12
CA ILE A 215 -2.99 1.01 -13.81
C ILE A 215 -3.56 2.03 -12.83
N SER A 216 -3.58 3.30 -13.22
CA SER A 216 -4.22 4.36 -12.43
C SER A 216 -5.15 5.17 -13.30
N ILE A 217 -6.33 5.46 -12.77
CA ILE A 217 -7.31 6.36 -13.38
C ILE A 217 -7.25 7.68 -12.63
N LEU A 218 -6.90 8.73 -13.35
CA LEU A 218 -6.69 10.07 -12.81
C LEU A 218 -7.73 11.04 -13.39
N ARG A 219 -8.29 11.91 -12.55
CA ARG A 219 -9.03 13.10 -13.00
C ARG A 219 -8.13 14.32 -12.92
N LEU A 220 -8.09 15.07 -14.01
CA LEU A 220 -7.30 16.29 -14.13
C LEU A 220 -8.26 17.47 -14.11
N THR A 221 -8.03 18.42 -13.20
CA THR A 221 -8.81 19.65 -13.09
C THR A 221 -7.86 20.79 -12.72
N ALA A 222 -7.57 21.70 -13.66
CA ALA A 222 -6.84 22.95 -13.44
C ALA A 222 -5.69 22.87 -12.41
N GLY A 223 -4.69 22.00 -12.63
CA GLY A 223 -3.52 21.86 -11.75
C GLY A 223 -3.71 20.90 -10.56
N VAL A 224 -4.87 20.25 -10.45
CA VAL A 224 -5.15 19.22 -9.45
C VAL A 224 -5.17 17.85 -10.13
N PHE A 225 -4.38 16.92 -9.60
CA PHE A 225 -4.40 15.51 -9.99
C PHE A 225 -5.12 14.72 -8.91
N GLU A 226 -6.30 14.25 -9.20
CA GLU A 226 -7.07 13.38 -8.34
C GLU A 226 -6.94 11.93 -8.85
N VAL A 227 -6.38 11.03 -8.05
CA VAL A 227 -6.39 9.60 -8.35
C VAL A 227 -7.77 9.06 -8.00
N LEU A 228 -8.52 8.61 -8.99
CA LEU A 228 -9.87 8.05 -8.79
C LEU A 228 -9.82 6.58 -8.38
N ALA A 229 -8.93 5.82 -9.00
CA ALA A 229 -8.71 4.41 -8.68
C ALA A 229 -7.31 3.98 -9.11
N THR A 230 -6.78 2.98 -8.42
CA THR A 230 -5.55 2.27 -8.77
C THR A 230 -5.81 0.77 -8.80
N GLY A 231 -5.04 0.07 -9.61
CA GLY A 231 -5.02 -1.38 -9.68
C GLY A 231 -3.70 -1.83 -10.27
N GLY A 232 -3.46 -3.14 -10.28
CA GLY A 232 -2.22 -3.65 -10.84
C GLY A 232 -1.99 -5.13 -10.55
N ASP A 233 -0.75 -5.57 -10.77
CA ASP A 233 -0.27 -6.92 -10.53
C ASP A 233 1.24 -6.86 -10.23
N THR A 234 1.65 -7.11 -8.98
CA THR A 234 3.05 -7.05 -8.53
C THR A 234 3.91 -8.22 -9.02
N ALA A 235 3.29 -9.16 -9.72
CA ALA A 235 3.93 -10.33 -10.31
C ALA A 235 3.60 -10.44 -11.81
N LEU A 236 3.58 -9.29 -12.51
CA LEU A 236 3.35 -9.21 -13.94
C LEU A 236 4.25 -8.12 -14.55
N GLY A 237 5.14 -8.50 -15.46
CA GLY A 237 6.03 -7.56 -16.12
C GLY A 237 6.85 -8.19 -17.24
N GLY A 238 7.88 -7.49 -17.67
CA GLY A 238 8.79 -7.94 -18.71
C GLY A 238 9.57 -9.20 -18.36
N ASP A 239 9.84 -9.43 -17.07
CA ASP A 239 10.50 -10.64 -16.59
C ASP A 239 9.63 -11.89 -16.86
N ASP A 240 8.29 -11.76 -16.77
CA ASP A 240 7.37 -12.85 -17.11
C ASP A 240 7.35 -13.12 -18.62
N PHE A 241 7.56 -12.09 -19.44
CA PHE A 241 7.74 -12.26 -20.88
C PHE A 241 9.06 -12.98 -21.19
N ASP A 242 10.14 -12.67 -20.45
CA ASP A 242 11.41 -13.36 -20.55
C ASP A 242 11.29 -14.83 -20.17
N HIS A 243 10.55 -15.14 -19.11
CA HIS A 243 10.27 -16.53 -18.71
C HIS A 243 9.47 -17.29 -19.77
N ALA A 244 8.53 -16.64 -20.46
CA ALA A 244 7.78 -17.29 -21.56
C ALA A 244 8.72 -17.66 -22.73
N ILE A 245 9.64 -16.76 -23.11
CA ILE A 245 10.65 -17.05 -24.14
C ILE A 245 11.63 -18.12 -23.65
N ALA A 246 12.08 -18.05 -22.39
CA ALA A 246 12.98 -19.04 -21.82
C ALA A 246 12.34 -20.45 -21.83
N GLY A 247 11.06 -20.55 -21.46
CA GLY A 247 10.31 -21.80 -21.58
C GLY A 247 10.25 -22.34 -23.01
N TRP A 248 10.03 -21.47 -23.98
CA TRP A 248 10.09 -21.81 -25.40
C TRP A 248 11.47 -22.32 -25.82
N ILE A 249 12.56 -21.67 -25.39
CA ILE A 249 13.93 -22.13 -25.70
C ILE A 249 14.18 -23.50 -25.07
N ILE A 250 13.80 -23.75 -23.83
CA ILE A 250 13.93 -25.05 -23.15
C ILE A 250 13.25 -26.15 -23.98
N GLU A 251 12.02 -25.91 -24.42
CA GLU A 251 11.26 -26.86 -25.22
C GLU A 251 11.92 -27.13 -26.57
N GLN A 252 12.29 -26.07 -27.30
CA GLN A 252 12.88 -26.20 -28.65
C GLN A 252 14.28 -26.80 -28.63
N ALA A 253 15.08 -26.50 -27.62
CA ALA A 253 16.43 -27.03 -27.45
C ALA A 253 16.46 -28.42 -26.79
N GLY A 254 15.32 -28.92 -26.29
CA GLY A 254 15.23 -30.20 -25.56
C GLY A 254 16.03 -30.21 -24.25
N LEU A 255 16.09 -29.06 -23.55
CA LEU A 255 16.83 -28.94 -22.29
C LEU A 255 16.03 -29.55 -21.13
N SER A 256 16.73 -29.98 -20.09
CA SER A 256 16.09 -30.37 -18.82
C SER A 256 15.40 -29.16 -18.18
N ALA A 257 14.28 -29.38 -17.52
CA ALA A 257 13.61 -28.35 -16.73
C ALA A 257 14.41 -28.00 -15.43
N ASP A 258 15.26 -28.91 -14.98
CA ASP A 258 16.14 -28.71 -13.81
C ASP A 258 17.50 -28.19 -14.27
N LEU A 259 17.60 -26.89 -14.44
CA LEU A 259 18.81 -26.17 -14.85
C LEU A 259 19.57 -25.65 -13.63
N ASP A 260 20.91 -25.68 -13.71
CA ASP A 260 21.72 -25.00 -12.71
C ASP A 260 21.52 -23.47 -12.75
N PRO A 261 21.74 -22.74 -11.64
CA PRO A 261 21.48 -21.32 -11.55
C PRO A 261 22.19 -20.44 -12.61
N ALA A 262 23.38 -20.83 -13.05
CA ALA A 262 24.14 -20.09 -14.04
C ALA A 262 23.51 -20.23 -15.44
N THR A 263 23.17 -21.47 -15.82
CA THR A 263 22.46 -21.77 -17.08
C THR A 263 21.09 -21.10 -17.13
N GLN A 264 20.35 -21.12 -16.02
CA GLN A 264 19.05 -20.45 -15.92
C GLN A 264 19.20 -18.93 -16.14
N ARG A 265 20.19 -18.31 -15.51
CA ARG A 265 20.46 -16.87 -15.71
C ARG A 265 20.86 -16.54 -17.13
N GLN A 266 21.74 -17.35 -17.74
CA GLN A 266 22.14 -17.16 -19.13
C GLN A 266 20.93 -17.28 -20.08
N LEU A 267 20.04 -18.23 -19.81
CA LEU A 267 18.82 -18.43 -20.57
C LEU A 267 17.91 -17.20 -20.52
N LEU A 268 17.69 -16.64 -19.32
CA LEU A 268 16.90 -15.43 -19.13
C LEU A 268 17.53 -14.20 -19.81
N GLN A 269 18.86 -14.06 -19.77
CA GLN A 269 19.55 -13.00 -20.50
C GLN A 269 19.34 -13.14 -22.02
N THR A 270 19.41 -14.36 -22.56
CA THR A 270 19.15 -14.64 -23.96
C THR A 270 17.69 -14.32 -24.33
N ALA A 271 16.75 -14.69 -23.48
CA ALA A 271 15.31 -14.42 -23.65
C ALA A 271 15.02 -12.91 -23.64
N CYS A 272 15.60 -12.17 -22.70
CA CYS A 272 15.46 -10.71 -22.61
C CYS A 272 15.99 -10.01 -23.87
N ALA A 273 17.18 -10.40 -24.34
CA ALA A 273 17.75 -9.85 -25.58
C ALA A 273 16.86 -10.14 -26.80
N ALA A 274 16.30 -11.35 -26.90
CA ALA A 274 15.37 -11.71 -27.97
C ALA A 274 14.07 -10.88 -27.90
N LYS A 275 13.48 -10.72 -26.71
CA LYS A 275 12.31 -9.87 -26.48
C LYS A 275 12.55 -8.43 -26.94
N GLU A 276 13.66 -7.83 -26.51
CA GLU A 276 14.01 -6.45 -26.86
C GLU A 276 14.19 -6.30 -28.38
N ALA A 277 14.88 -7.23 -29.03
CA ALA A 277 15.11 -7.20 -30.48
C ALA A 277 13.80 -7.39 -31.28
N LEU A 278 12.82 -8.16 -30.78
CA LEU A 278 11.51 -8.32 -31.39
C LEU A 278 10.64 -7.06 -31.36
N THR A 279 11.03 -6.02 -30.65
CA THR A 279 10.34 -4.72 -30.70
C THR A 279 10.43 -4.11 -32.12
N ASP A 280 11.58 -4.23 -32.78
CA ASP A 280 11.84 -3.62 -34.09
C ASP A 280 11.89 -4.66 -35.22
N ALA A 281 12.23 -5.93 -34.94
CA ALA A 281 12.35 -7.00 -35.91
C ALA A 281 11.13 -7.95 -35.87
N ASP A 282 10.73 -8.48 -37.04
CA ASP A 282 9.65 -9.48 -37.13
C ASP A 282 10.14 -10.89 -36.78
N THR A 283 11.46 -11.16 -36.87
CA THR A 283 12.09 -12.43 -36.54
C THR A 283 13.49 -12.17 -35.99
N VAL A 284 13.90 -12.91 -34.97
CA VAL A 284 15.23 -12.84 -34.38
C VAL A 284 15.84 -14.24 -34.27
N SER A 285 17.16 -14.31 -34.47
CA SER A 285 17.92 -15.53 -34.23
C SER A 285 18.23 -15.63 -32.73
N VAL A 286 17.95 -16.77 -32.11
CA VAL A 286 18.15 -17.06 -30.70
C VAL A 286 19.13 -18.21 -30.58
N ALA A 287 20.20 -18.03 -29.79
CA ALA A 287 21.21 -19.05 -29.58
C ALA A 287 21.41 -19.28 -28.08
N HIS A 288 21.44 -20.56 -27.65
CA HIS A 288 21.76 -20.94 -26.29
C HIS A 288 22.61 -22.22 -26.29
N GLY A 289 23.84 -22.13 -25.79
CA GLY A 289 24.82 -23.21 -25.90
C GLY A 289 25.08 -23.59 -27.35
N ALA A 290 24.88 -24.86 -27.71
CA ALA A 290 25.02 -25.36 -29.08
C ALA A 290 23.74 -25.27 -29.93
N TRP A 291 22.61 -24.91 -29.31
CA TRP A 291 21.32 -24.80 -29.99
C TRP A 291 21.17 -23.41 -30.62
N GLN A 292 20.58 -23.36 -31.80
CA GLN A 292 20.17 -22.16 -32.48
C GLN A 292 18.78 -22.34 -33.07
N GLY A 293 17.95 -21.30 -32.99
CA GLY A 293 16.60 -21.27 -33.54
C GLY A 293 16.22 -19.86 -33.97
N GLU A 294 15.05 -19.74 -34.60
CA GLU A 294 14.45 -18.46 -34.95
C GLU A 294 13.13 -18.27 -34.19
N LEU A 295 12.98 -17.10 -33.55
CA LEU A 295 11.75 -16.69 -32.87
C LEU A 295 11.10 -15.55 -33.67
N SER A 296 9.86 -15.76 -34.12
CA SER A 296 9.07 -14.70 -34.74
C SER A 296 8.33 -13.87 -33.70
N ARG A 297 8.07 -12.58 -34.02
CA ARG A 297 7.23 -11.69 -33.21
C ARG A 297 5.85 -12.30 -32.97
N ALA A 298 5.24 -12.86 -34.00
CA ALA A 298 3.91 -13.49 -33.86
C ALA A 298 3.89 -14.67 -32.87
N ALA A 299 4.95 -15.49 -32.85
CA ALA A 299 5.08 -16.58 -31.89
C ALA A 299 5.26 -16.03 -30.46
N PHE A 300 6.11 -15.02 -30.29
CA PHE A 300 6.30 -14.33 -29.02
C PHE A 300 4.99 -13.70 -28.50
N GLU A 301 4.30 -12.96 -29.34
CA GLU A 301 3.03 -12.32 -28.99
C GLU A 301 1.96 -13.34 -28.54
N ALA A 302 1.91 -14.50 -29.21
CA ALA A 302 1.02 -15.59 -28.81
C ALA A 302 1.37 -16.15 -27.41
N MET A 303 2.66 -16.25 -27.06
CA MET A 303 3.08 -16.72 -25.73
C MET A 303 2.67 -15.76 -24.63
N ILE A 304 2.74 -14.45 -24.87
CA ILE A 304 2.45 -13.42 -23.86
C ILE A 304 0.98 -12.97 -23.81
N GLU A 305 0.12 -13.41 -24.72
CA GLU A 305 -1.29 -13.04 -24.77
C GLU A 305 -2.04 -13.28 -23.44
N PRO A 306 -1.83 -14.40 -22.72
CA PRO A 306 -2.44 -14.59 -21.39
C PRO A 306 -2.00 -13.55 -20.36
N LEU A 307 -0.75 -13.09 -20.42
CA LEU A 307 -0.19 -12.06 -19.53
C LEU A 307 -0.78 -10.69 -19.86
N ILE A 308 -0.91 -10.37 -21.15
CA ILE A 308 -1.59 -9.14 -21.59
C ILE A 308 -3.06 -9.16 -21.13
N ALA A 309 -3.77 -10.28 -21.28
CA ALA A 309 -5.15 -10.39 -20.82
C ALA A 309 -5.31 -10.15 -19.31
N ARG A 310 -4.33 -10.55 -18.49
CA ARG A 310 -4.29 -10.23 -17.05
C ARG A 310 -4.23 -8.72 -16.82
N SER A 311 -3.34 -8.00 -17.50
CA SER A 311 -3.23 -6.54 -17.38
C SER A 311 -4.51 -5.83 -17.79
N LEU A 312 -5.14 -6.23 -18.93
CA LEU A 312 -6.41 -5.66 -19.39
C LEU A 312 -7.58 -5.92 -18.42
N LYS A 313 -7.57 -7.06 -17.73
CA LYS A 313 -8.56 -7.34 -16.68
C LYS A 313 -8.42 -6.37 -15.50
N ALA A 314 -7.21 -6.07 -15.09
CA ALA A 314 -6.96 -5.08 -14.04
C ALA A 314 -7.37 -3.67 -14.50
N CYS A 315 -7.13 -3.30 -15.78
CA CYS A 315 -7.60 -2.04 -16.34
C CYS A 315 -9.12 -1.90 -16.25
N ARG A 316 -9.89 -2.90 -16.72
CA ARG A 316 -11.36 -2.87 -16.63
C ARG A 316 -11.87 -2.74 -15.20
N ARG A 317 -11.15 -3.32 -14.25
CA ARG A 317 -11.48 -3.21 -12.83
C ARG A 317 -11.21 -1.80 -12.33
N ALA A 318 -10.03 -1.23 -12.59
CA ALA A 318 -9.68 0.13 -12.16
C ALA A 318 -10.66 1.16 -12.71
N VAL A 319 -11.06 1.05 -13.99
CA VAL A 319 -12.10 1.91 -14.59
C VAL A 319 -13.42 1.78 -13.85
N ARG A 320 -13.89 0.56 -13.56
CA ARG A 320 -15.12 0.35 -12.80
C ARG A 320 -15.03 0.92 -11.38
N ASP A 321 -13.91 0.71 -10.70
CA ASP A 321 -13.69 1.17 -9.33
C ASP A 321 -13.56 2.70 -9.25
N SER A 322 -13.19 3.36 -10.35
CA SER A 322 -13.15 4.84 -10.46
C SER A 322 -14.54 5.47 -10.62
N GLY A 323 -15.57 4.69 -10.92
CA GLY A 323 -16.91 5.21 -11.24
C GLY A 323 -17.01 5.97 -12.57
N VAL A 324 -16.02 5.79 -13.46
CA VAL A 324 -15.93 6.43 -14.78
C VAL A 324 -16.24 5.38 -15.85
N GLU A 325 -16.92 5.78 -16.91
CA GLU A 325 -17.10 4.91 -18.08
C GLU A 325 -15.83 4.90 -18.95
N LEU A 326 -15.65 3.80 -19.70
CA LEU A 326 -14.42 3.59 -20.48
C LEU A 326 -14.21 4.67 -21.55
N GLU A 327 -15.32 5.18 -22.11
CA GLU A 327 -15.39 6.22 -23.12
C GLU A 327 -15.00 7.60 -22.59
N GLU A 328 -15.13 7.83 -21.27
CA GLU A 328 -14.76 9.09 -20.61
C GLU A 328 -13.24 9.21 -20.43
N VAL A 329 -12.50 8.10 -20.55
CA VAL A 329 -11.03 8.13 -20.50
C VAL A 329 -10.50 8.84 -21.73
N GLY A 330 -10.09 10.10 -21.57
CA GLY A 330 -9.67 10.99 -22.67
C GLY A 330 -8.30 10.65 -23.26
N ALA A 331 -7.39 10.11 -22.47
CA ALA A 331 -6.04 9.73 -22.89
C ALA A 331 -5.54 8.52 -22.11
N VAL A 332 -4.62 7.75 -22.74
CA VAL A 332 -3.92 6.64 -22.11
C VAL A 332 -2.41 6.86 -22.27
N VAL A 333 -1.72 6.96 -21.16
CA VAL A 333 -0.24 7.15 -21.13
C VAL A 333 0.41 5.80 -20.89
N MET A 334 1.39 5.48 -21.74
CA MET A 334 2.17 4.24 -21.63
C MET A 334 3.49 4.51 -20.89
N VAL A 335 3.74 3.75 -19.85
CA VAL A 335 4.90 3.85 -18.97
C VAL A 335 5.53 2.46 -18.81
N GLY A 336 6.84 2.41 -18.54
CA GLY A 336 7.59 1.18 -18.37
C GLY A 336 8.07 0.54 -19.67
N GLY A 337 9.26 -0.04 -19.64
CA GLY A 337 9.96 -0.58 -20.82
C GLY A 337 9.18 -1.67 -21.57
N SER A 338 8.37 -2.47 -20.85
CA SER A 338 7.57 -3.55 -21.46
C SER A 338 6.40 -3.05 -22.31
N THR A 339 6.03 -1.76 -22.18
CA THR A 339 5.06 -1.11 -23.09
C THR A 339 5.62 -0.83 -24.48
N ARG A 340 6.91 -1.08 -24.72
CA ARG A 340 7.51 -1.01 -26.06
C ARG A 340 7.03 -2.17 -26.96
N VAL A 341 6.58 -3.29 -26.37
CA VAL A 341 6.05 -4.45 -27.11
C VAL A 341 4.82 -4.02 -27.92
N PRO A 342 4.83 -4.17 -29.27
CA PRO A 342 3.76 -3.68 -30.13
C PRO A 342 2.39 -4.23 -29.76
N ARG A 343 2.29 -5.51 -29.47
CA ARG A 343 1.04 -6.18 -29.08
C ARG A 343 0.41 -5.61 -27.80
N VAL A 344 1.23 -5.19 -26.85
CA VAL A 344 0.76 -4.50 -25.62
C VAL A 344 0.06 -3.18 -25.98
N ARG A 345 0.70 -2.36 -26.83
CA ARG A 345 0.15 -1.06 -27.26
C ARG A 345 -1.15 -1.24 -28.04
N GLU A 346 -1.21 -2.21 -28.94
CA GLU A 346 -2.40 -2.55 -29.70
C GLU A 346 -3.57 -2.97 -28.78
N ALA A 347 -3.30 -3.88 -27.84
CA ALA A 347 -4.30 -4.41 -26.94
C ALA A 347 -4.86 -3.33 -26.01
N VAL A 348 -4.01 -2.43 -25.49
CA VAL A 348 -4.41 -1.29 -24.67
C VAL A 348 -5.19 -0.28 -25.51
N GLY A 349 -4.72 0.03 -26.71
CA GLY A 349 -5.44 0.92 -27.64
C GLY A 349 -6.82 0.40 -28.01
N ALA A 350 -6.93 -0.90 -28.25
CA ALA A 350 -8.22 -1.55 -28.52
C ALA A 350 -9.17 -1.53 -27.31
N LEU A 351 -8.65 -1.71 -26.09
CA LEU A 351 -9.46 -1.64 -24.88
C LEU A 351 -10.08 -0.25 -24.68
N PHE A 352 -9.27 0.81 -24.78
CA PHE A 352 -9.72 2.17 -24.51
C PHE A 352 -10.28 2.90 -25.76
N GLY A 353 -10.25 2.25 -26.93
CA GLY A 353 -10.69 2.86 -28.19
C GLY A 353 -9.86 4.07 -28.62
N ARG A 354 -8.61 4.18 -28.19
CA ARG A 354 -7.72 5.34 -28.41
C ARG A 354 -6.30 4.91 -28.67
N THR A 355 -5.56 5.73 -29.42
CA THR A 355 -4.11 5.54 -29.58
C THR A 355 -3.40 5.95 -28.29
N PRO A 356 -2.64 5.04 -27.64
CA PRO A 356 -1.90 5.37 -26.45
C PRO A 356 -0.80 6.43 -26.70
N LEU A 357 -0.54 7.28 -25.70
CA LEU A 357 0.50 8.29 -25.73
C LEU A 357 1.86 7.67 -25.42
N THR A 358 2.83 7.86 -26.32
CA THR A 358 4.19 7.31 -26.22
C THR A 358 5.26 8.34 -26.59
N SER A 359 4.96 9.64 -26.47
CA SER A 359 5.86 10.74 -26.92
C SER A 359 7.07 10.96 -26.02
N ILE A 360 7.00 10.56 -24.75
CA ILE A 360 8.13 10.56 -23.82
C ILE A 360 8.66 9.13 -23.72
N ASP A 361 9.97 8.99 -23.56
CA ASP A 361 10.58 7.68 -23.34
C ASP A 361 9.99 7.01 -22.09
N PRO A 362 9.35 5.83 -22.23
CA PRO A 362 8.66 5.17 -21.14
C PRO A 362 9.56 4.76 -19.97
N ASP A 363 10.86 4.64 -20.16
CA ASP A 363 11.83 4.36 -19.10
C ASP A 363 12.24 5.59 -18.30
N GLN A 364 12.04 6.81 -18.83
CA GLN A 364 12.50 8.07 -18.23
C GLN A 364 11.36 8.90 -17.62
N VAL A 365 10.15 8.69 -18.06
CA VAL A 365 8.99 9.53 -17.74
C VAL A 365 8.77 9.66 -16.23
N VAL A 366 8.90 8.58 -15.48
CA VAL A 366 8.67 8.54 -14.03
C VAL A 366 9.73 9.37 -13.29
N ALA A 367 11.01 9.18 -13.61
CA ALA A 367 12.11 9.95 -13.01
C ALA A 367 12.01 11.46 -13.35
N ILE A 368 11.59 11.80 -14.56
CA ILE A 368 11.36 13.18 -14.99
C ILE A 368 10.28 13.86 -14.14
N GLY A 369 9.14 13.19 -13.95
CA GLY A 369 8.06 13.71 -13.12
C GLY A 369 8.44 13.83 -11.65
N ALA A 370 9.14 12.85 -11.11
CA ALA A 370 9.68 12.89 -9.75
C ALA A 370 10.65 14.08 -9.55
N ALA A 371 11.48 14.39 -10.56
CA ALA A 371 12.40 15.53 -10.51
C ALA A 371 11.67 16.88 -10.52
N ILE A 372 10.59 17.00 -11.29
CA ILE A 372 9.72 18.20 -11.28
C ILE A 372 9.15 18.42 -9.88
N GLN A 373 8.66 17.36 -9.26
CA GLN A 373 8.13 17.41 -7.90
C GLN A 373 9.22 17.73 -6.86
N ALA A 374 10.41 17.15 -7.00
CA ALA A 374 11.54 17.42 -6.11
C ALA A 374 11.98 18.90 -6.18
N ASP A 375 12.03 19.48 -7.37
CA ASP A 375 12.36 20.90 -7.58
C ASP A 375 11.33 21.83 -6.92
N THR A 376 10.05 21.46 -6.97
CA THR A 376 8.95 22.18 -6.32
C THR A 376 9.07 22.10 -4.80
N LEU A 377 9.26 20.89 -4.23
CA LEU A 377 9.40 20.67 -2.78
C LEU A 377 10.69 21.31 -2.21
N ALA A 378 11.73 21.44 -3.00
CA ALA A 378 12.95 22.17 -2.62
C ALA A 378 12.73 23.70 -2.60
N GLY A 379 11.61 24.22 -3.08
CA GLY A 379 11.27 25.63 -3.11
C GLY A 379 11.96 26.42 -4.24
N ASN A 380 12.41 25.75 -5.30
CA ASN A 380 13.07 26.38 -6.44
C ASN A 380 12.09 27.04 -7.43
N ARG A 381 10.84 26.61 -7.50
CA ARG A 381 9.79 27.20 -8.32
C ARG A 381 9.03 28.27 -7.54
N ARG A 382 9.02 29.49 -8.06
CA ARG A 382 8.31 30.64 -7.47
C ARG A 382 6.98 31.00 -8.17
N GLU A 383 6.76 30.56 -9.40
CA GLU A 383 5.57 30.92 -10.19
C GLU A 383 4.98 29.69 -10.88
N GLY A 384 3.70 29.46 -10.64
CA GLY A 384 2.91 28.39 -11.22
C GLY A 384 2.39 27.46 -10.13
N GLY A 385 1.08 27.52 -9.90
CA GLY A 385 0.29 26.90 -8.84
C GLY A 385 0.91 25.69 -8.16
N GLU A 386 0.75 25.66 -6.87
CA GLU A 386 1.09 24.49 -6.05
C GLU A 386 0.40 23.27 -6.68
N LEU A 387 1.20 22.37 -7.26
CA LEU A 387 0.67 21.15 -7.86
C LEU A 387 0.06 20.32 -6.74
N LEU A 388 -1.23 20.32 -6.62
CA LEU A 388 -1.92 19.55 -5.61
C LEU A 388 -2.07 18.10 -6.11
N LEU A 389 -1.22 17.23 -5.60
CA LEU A 389 -1.27 15.79 -5.86
C LEU A 389 -2.12 15.15 -4.77
N LEU A 390 -3.27 14.64 -5.15
CA LEU A 390 -4.15 13.89 -4.27
C LEU A 390 -4.09 12.41 -4.66
N ASP A 391 -3.42 11.63 -3.85
CA ASP A 391 -3.35 10.17 -3.98
C ASP A 391 -4.42 9.51 -3.11
N VAL A 392 -4.66 8.20 -3.25
CA VAL A 392 -5.72 7.49 -2.54
C VAL A 392 -5.21 6.22 -1.84
N ILE A 393 -5.92 5.83 -0.81
CA ILE A 393 -5.68 4.59 -0.07
C ILE A 393 -6.30 3.41 -0.83
N PRO A 394 -5.54 2.35 -1.15
CA PRO A 394 -6.04 1.24 -1.98
C PRO A 394 -7.03 0.32 -1.27
N LEU A 395 -6.95 0.19 0.06
CA LEU A 395 -7.82 -0.65 0.90
C LEU A 395 -8.23 0.11 2.17
N SER A 396 -9.45 -0.13 2.64
CA SER A 396 -9.97 0.47 3.88
C SER A 396 -9.09 0.13 5.08
N LEU A 397 -8.93 1.12 5.96
CA LEU A 397 -8.23 1.01 7.23
C LEU A 397 -9.24 1.13 8.38
N GLY A 398 -9.13 0.27 9.37
CA GLY A 398 -10.08 0.23 10.47
C GLY A 398 -9.52 -0.45 11.70
N LEU A 399 -10.38 -0.71 12.65
CA LEU A 399 -10.03 -1.39 13.90
C LEU A 399 -11.05 -2.46 14.28
N GLU A 400 -10.60 -3.38 15.13
CA GLU A 400 -11.44 -4.41 15.72
C GLU A 400 -12.38 -3.82 16.77
N THR A 401 -13.64 -4.17 16.66
CA THR A 401 -14.67 -3.89 17.68
C THR A 401 -15.19 -5.19 18.29
N MET A 402 -16.02 -5.06 19.34
CA MET A 402 -16.63 -6.22 20.00
C MET A 402 -17.38 -7.11 18.99
N GLY A 403 -17.27 -8.42 19.21
CA GLY A 403 -17.84 -9.41 18.29
C GLY A 403 -16.89 -9.82 17.16
N GLY A 404 -15.63 -9.34 17.15
CA GLY A 404 -14.67 -9.65 16.08
C GLY A 404 -15.05 -9.01 14.75
N LEU A 405 -15.61 -7.80 14.81
CA LEU A 405 -16.02 -7.01 13.66
C LEU A 405 -14.96 -5.95 13.31
N MET A 406 -14.81 -5.66 12.02
CA MET A 406 -14.01 -4.54 11.53
C MET A 406 -14.88 -3.29 11.41
N GLU A 407 -14.47 -2.23 12.09
CA GLU A 407 -15.03 -0.88 11.90
C GLU A 407 -14.10 -0.04 11.05
N LYS A 408 -14.56 0.37 9.86
CA LYS A 408 -13.78 1.12 8.88
C LYS A 408 -13.70 2.59 9.29
N VAL A 409 -12.50 3.07 9.61
CA VAL A 409 -12.23 4.48 9.96
C VAL A 409 -11.88 5.31 8.73
N ILE A 410 -11.04 4.77 7.85
CA ILE A 410 -10.71 5.39 6.57
C ILE A 410 -11.12 4.43 5.44
N PRO A 411 -12.17 4.76 4.66
CA PRO A 411 -12.57 3.96 3.51
C PRO A 411 -11.51 3.93 2.40
N ARG A 412 -11.47 2.87 1.60
CA ARG A 412 -10.69 2.81 0.37
C ARG A 412 -11.01 3.99 -0.55
N ASN A 413 -10.10 4.32 -1.44
CA ASN A 413 -10.17 5.47 -2.35
C ASN A 413 -10.31 6.83 -1.65
N THR A 414 -10.03 6.91 -0.34
CA THR A 414 -9.90 8.20 0.35
C THR A 414 -8.58 8.85 -0.04
N THR A 415 -8.63 10.11 -0.45
CA THR A 415 -7.44 10.90 -0.81
C THR A 415 -6.52 11.13 0.38
N ILE A 416 -5.20 11.09 0.15
CA ILE A 416 -4.16 11.34 1.15
C ILE A 416 -3.40 12.64 0.85
N PRO A 417 -2.88 13.35 1.86
CA PRO A 417 -2.89 12.98 3.28
C PRO A 417 -4.28 13.13 3.91
N VAL A 418 -4.59 12.26 4.87
CA VAL A 418 -5.88 12.25 5.56
C VAL A 418 -5.72 11.93 7.05
N ALA A 419 -6.54 12.56 7.88
CA ALA A 419 -6.72 12.20 9.27
C ALA A 419 -8.21 11.99 9.56
N ARG A 420 -8.55 10.85 10.15
CA ARG A 420 -9.90 10.51 10.59
C ARG A 420 -9.86 10.04 12.03
N ALA A 421 -10.84 10.45 12.81
CA ALA A 421 -10.97 10.03 14.19
C ALA A 421 -12.38 9.52 14.45
N GLN A 422 -12.47 8.48 15.26
CA GLN A 422 -13.73 7.92 15.72
C GLN A 422 -13.67 7.70 17.22
N GLU A 423 -14.81 7.87 17.91
CA GLU A 423 -14.91 7.70 19.35
C GLU A 423 -15.47 6.30 19.68
N PHE A 424 -14.80 5.66 20.60
CA PHE A 424 -15.13 4.34 21.13
C PHE A 424 -15.31 4.42 22.65
N THR A 425 -15.80 3.35 23.24
CA THR A 425 -16.03 3.32 24.67
C THR A 425 -15.64 1.97 25.28
N THR A 426 -15.56 1.91 26.61
CA THR A 426 -15.29 0.68 27.35
C THR A 426 -16.49 -0.26 27.31
N TYR A 427 -16.21 -1.56 27.27
CA TYR A 427 -17.23 -2.61 27.23
C TYR A 427 -17.66 -3.05 28.65
N LYS A 428 -16.72 -3.04 29.62
CA LYS A 428 -16.95 -3.51 31.01
C LYS A 428 -16.78 -2.40 32.02
N ASP A 429 -17.51 -2.52 33.15
CA ASP A 429 -17.32 -1.67 34.30
C ASP A 429 -15.90 -1.81 34.84
N GLY A 430 -15.26 -0.68 35.20
CA GLY A 430 -13.93 -0.67 35.75
C GLY A 430 -12.81 -1.01 34.77
N GLN A 431 -13.07 -1.08 33.47
CA GLN A 431 -12.07 -1.38 32.46
C GLN A 431 -11.01 -0.27 32.41
N SER A 432 -9.75 -0.62 32.73
CA SER A 432 -8.62 0.32 32.81
C SER A 432 -7.65 0.23 31.64
N ALA A 433 -7.87 -0.70 30.71
CA ALA A 433 -7.06 -0.89 29.52
C ALA A 433 -7.91 -1.31 28.32
N MET A 434 -7.44 -0.96 27.11
CA MET A 434 -8.10 -1.31 25.86
C MET A 434 -7.06 -1.73 24.82
N MET A 435 -7.29 -2.87 24.16
CA MET A 435 -6.45 -3.32 23.03
C MET A 435 -6.96 -2.67 21.75
N ILE A 436 -6.10 -1.96 21.06
CA ILE A 436 -6.36 -1.39 19.74
C ILE A 436 -5.72 -2.30 18.70
N HIS A 437 -6.55 -2.97 17.90
CA HIS A 437 -6.12 -3.83 16.81
C HIS A 437 -6.44 -3.15 15.48
N VAL A 438 -5.39 -2.74 14.78
CA VAL A 438 -5.45 -2.03 13.49
C VAL A 438 -5.52 -3.04 12.36
N LEU A 439 -6.48 -2.85 11.46
CA LEU A 439 -6.83 -3.77 10.38
C LEU A 439 -6.84 -3.06 9.03
N GLN A 440 -6.63 -3.84 7.97
CA GLN A 440 -6.77 -3.43 6.59
C GLN A 440 -7.61 -4.44 5.82
N GLY A 441 -8.60 -3.98 5.07
CA GLY A 441 -9.45 -4.87 4.25
C GLY A 441 -10.84 -4.31 3.98
N GLU A 442 -11.64 -5.12 3.29
CA GLU A 442 -13.01 -4.74 2.88
C GLU A 442 -14.11 -5.61 3.50
N ARG A 443 -13.74 -6.66 4.27
CA ARG A 443 -14.66 -7.59 4.89
C ARG A 443 -15.15 -7.08 6.24
N GLU A 444 -16.26 -7.62 6.72
CA GLU A 444 -16.86 -7.24 8.00
C GLU A 444 -16.25 -7.99 9.20
N LEU A 445 -15.74 -9.21 8.98
CA LEU A 445 -15.11 -10.01 10.02
C LEU A 445 -13.60 -9.82 10.03
N ILE A 446 -13.01 -9.73 11.23
CA ILE A 446 -11.54 -9.56 11.40
C ILE A 446 -10.74 -10.74 10.87
N SER A 447 -11.33 -11.96 10.86
CA SER A 447 -10.70 -13.17 10.30
C SER A 447 -10.39 -13.04 8.81
N ASP A 448 -11.13 -12.19 8.12
CA ASP A 448 -11.07 -11.97 6.67
C ASP A 448 -10.34 -10.66 6.32
N CYS A 449 -9.82 -9.97 7.33
CA CYS A 449 -9.05 -8.75 7.22
C CYS A 449 -7.59 -8.95 7.63
N ARG A 450 -6.71 -8.12 7.09
CA ARG A 450 -5.30 -8.15 7.43
C ARG A 450 -5.03 -7.40 8.73
N SER A 451 -4.32 -8.04 9.65
CA SER A 451 -3.81 -7.37 10.87
C SER A 451 -2.58 -6.55 10.53
N LEU A 452 -2.61 -5.25 10.82
CA LEU A 452 -1.49 -4.33 10.63
C LEU A 452 -0.70 -4.15 11.91
N ALA A 453 -1.37 -3.93 13.05
CA ALA A 453 -0.72 -3.72 14.33
C ALA A 453 -1.67 -3.96 15.50
N ARG A 454 -1.09 -4.19 16.68
CA ARG A 454 -1.81 -4.21 17.95
C ARG A 454 -1.04 -3.41 18.99
N PHE A 455 -1.75 -2.55 19.73
CA PHE A 455 -1.17 -1.81 20.85
C PHE A 455 -2.22 -1.60 21.93
N GLU A 456 -1.78 -1.29 23.13
CA GLU A 456 -2.65 -1.19 24.30
C GLU A 456 -2.68 0.25 24.81
N LEU A 457 -3.89 0.78 25.02
CA LEU A 457 -4.12 2.00 25.79
C LEU A 457 -4.36 1.58 27.25
N ARG A 458 -3.49 1.99 28.16
CA ARG A 458 -3.58 1.70 29.60
C ARG A 458 -3.86 2.98 30.39
N GLY A 459 -4.38 2.83 31.60
CA GLY A 459 -4.63 3.96 32.50
C GLY A 459 -5.96 4.67 32.21
N ILE A 460 -6.89 4.00 31.56
CA ILE A 460 -8.28 4.46 31.42
C ILE A 460 -8.88 4.55 32.83
N PRO A 461 -9.50 5.67 33.23
CA PRO A 461 -10.19 5.77 34.51
C PRO A 461 -11.25 4.71 34.67
N ALA A 462 -11.28 4.04 35.82
CA ALA A 462 -12.30 3.04 36.12
C ALA A 462 -13.67 3.71 36.25
N MET A 463 -14.52 3.49 35.27
CA MET A 463 -15.89 4.03 35.15
C MET A 463 -16.86 2.90 34.79
N VAL A 464 -18.16 3.20 34.82
CA VAL A 464 -19.17 2.27 34.29
C VAL A 464 -18.95 2.07 32.78
N ALA A 465 -19.30 0.89 32.29
CA ALA A 465 -19.21 0.58 30.86
C ALA A 465 -19.91 1.64 30.02
N GLY A 466 -19.29 2.07 28.93
CA GLY A 466 -19.83 3.10 28.04
C GLY A 466 -19.54 4.55 28.47
N ALA A 467 -18.98 4.81 29.65
CA ALA A 467 -18.73 6.17 30.13
C ALA A 467 -17.39 6.75 29.66
N ALA A 468 -16.34 5.93 29.53
CA ALA A 468 -15.06 6.36 29.02
C ALA A 468 -15.17 6.67 27.52
N LYS A 469 -14.61 7.81 27.09
CA LYS A 469 -14.57 8.23 25.68
C LYS A 469 -13.15 8.11 25.15
N ILE A 470 -12.93 7.14 24.32
CA ILE A 470 -11.63 6.88 23.69
C ILE A 470 -11.68 7.31 22.22
N ARG A 471 -10.96 8.37 21.89
CA ARG A 471 -10.81 8.83 20.52
C ARG A 471 -9.63 8.11 19.88
N VAL A 472 -9.89 7.35 18.82
CA VAL A 472 -8.85 6.71 17.99
C VAL A 472 -8.72 7.50 16.71
N THR A 473 -7.50 8.01 16.45
CA THR A 473 -7.17 8.81 15.27
C THR A 473 -6.27 7.99 14.35
N PHE A 474 -6.68 7.85 13.11
CA PHE A 474 -5.91 7.31 12.00
C PHE A 474 -5.40 8.46 11.17
N GLN A 475 -4.11 8.53 10.95
CA GLN A 475 -3.48 9.55 10.11
C GLN A 475 -2.62 8.86 9.06
N VAL A 476 -2.93 9.10 7.78
CA VAL A 476 -2.10 8.68 6.65
C VAL A 476 -1.45 9.92 6.07
N ASP A 477 -0.12 9.93 6.01
CA ASP A 477 0.64 11.05 5.47
C ASP A 477 0.62 11.07 3.92
N ALA A 478 1.24 12.09 3.33
CA ALA A 478 1.33 12.22 1.88
C ALA A 478 2.15 11.11 1.20
N ASP A 479 2.89 10.34 1.97
CA ASP A 479 3.67 9.19 1.49
C ASP A 479 2.92 7.87 1.67
N GLY A 480 1.71 7.91 2.26
CA GLY A 480 0.89 6.74 2.52
C GLY A 480 1.26 5.98 3.81
N LEU A 481 2.09 6.54 4.70
CA LEU A 481 2.41 5.90 5.98
C LEU A 481 1.32 6.15 7.01
N LEU A 482 0.89 5.09 7.68
CA LEU A 482 -0.17 5.11 8.67
C LEU A 482 0.38 5.29 10.09
N SER A 483 -0.18 6.25 10.81
CA SER A 483 -0.01 6.45 12.26
C SER A 483 -1.37 6.31 12.95
N VAL A 484 -1.44 5.56 14.05
CA VAL A 484 -2.66 5.39 14.83
C VAL A 484 -2.41 5.81 16.27
N ALA A 485 -3.26 6.70 16.79
CA ALA A 485 -3.22 7.16 18.16
C ALA A 485 -4.57 6.95 18.84
N ALA A 486 -4.56 6.46 20.08
CA ALA A 486 -5.74 6.30 20.92
C ALA A 486 -5.60 7.17 22.17
N ARG A 487 -6.61 8.00 22.46
CA ARG A 487 -6.61 8.93 23.61
C ARG A 487 -7.93 8.86 24.36
N GLU A 488 -7.85 8.69 25.68
CA GLU A 488 -9.02 8.86 26.56
C GLU A 488 -9.21 10.37 26.83
N LEU A 489 -10.43 10.87 26.55
CA LEU A 489 -10.71 12.31 26.51
C LEU A 489 -10.83 12.98 27.89
N GLY A 490 -11.20 12.23 28.94
CA GLY A 490 -11.35 12.76 30.30
C GLY A 490 -10.02 12.90 31.03
N SER A 491 -9.21 11.85 31.02
CA SER A 491 -7.90 11.80 31.71
C SER A 491 -6.75 12.33 30.85
N GLY A 492 -6.92 12.35 29.53
CA GLY A 492 -5.87 12.71 28.58
C GLY A 492 -4.82 11.62 28.36
N VAL A 493 -4.98 10.42 28.93
CA VAL A 493 -4.07 9.30 28.70
C VAL A 493 -4.10 8.93 27.22
N GLU A 494 -2.92 8.78 26.63
CA GLU A 494 -2.74 8.53 25.21
C GLU A 494 -1.70 7.43 24.97
N SER A 495 -1.95 6.62 23.96
CA SER A 495 -1.00 5.66 23.41
C SER A 495 -1.06 5.75 21.90
N SER A 496 0.09 5.68 21.23
CA SER A 496 0.16 5.74 19.79
C SER A 496 1.15 4.73 19.24
N ILE A 497 0.92 4.32 18.01
CA ILE A 497 1.83 3.49 17.25
C ILE A 497 1.94 4.05 15.83
N GLN A 498 3.18 4.09 15.34
CA GLN A 498 3.39 4.15 13.91
C GLN A 498 3.36 2.73 13.40
N VAL A 499 2.44 2.45 12.51
CA VAL A 499 2.28 1.10 11.99
C VAL A 499 3.45 0.81 11.07
N LYS A 500 4.27 -0.16 11.47
CA LYS A 500 5.27 -0.79 10.62
C LYS A 500 4.68 -2.15 10.20
N PRO A 501 4.04 -2.25 9.04
CA PRO A 501 3.48 -3.49 8.57
C PRO A 501 4.60 -4.51 8.39
N SER A 502 4.36 -5.72 8.83
CA SER A 502 5.39 -6.76 8.75
C SER A 502 5.61 -7.27 7.34
N TYR A 503 4.60 -7.16 6.44
CA TYR A 503 4.64 -7.78 5.11
C TYR A 503 3.72 -7.05 4.12
N GLY A 504 4.08 -7.08 2.84
CA GLY A 504 3.26 -6.59 1.74
C GLY A 504 2.10 -7.55 1.40
N LEU A 505 1.01 -7.01 0.87
CA LEU A 505 -0.02 -7.78 0.18
C LEU A 505 0.36 -7.91 -1.29
N THR A 506 0.21 -9.11 -1.86
CA THR A 506 0.29 -9.26 -3.31
C THR A 506 -0.99 -8.70 -3.96
N ASP A 507 -0.91 -8.23 -5.21
CA ASP A 507 -2.11 -7.77 -5.93
C ASP A 507 -3.14 -8.85 -6.10
N GLY A 508 -2.69 -10.11 -6.25
CA GLY A 508 -3.58 -11.25 -6.23
C GLY A 508 -4.39 -11.33 -4.94
N GLU A 509 -3.80 -10.93 -3.81
CA GLU A 509 -4.49 -10.89 -2.51
C GLU A 509 -5.41 -9.67 -2.40
N ILE A 510 -4.97 -8.49 -2.82
CA ILE A 510 -5.84 -7.30 -2.90
C ILE A 510 -7.03 -7.59 -3.82
N ALA A 511 -6.75 -8.14 -5.01
CA ALA A 511 -7.77 -8.51 -5.97
C ALA A 511 -8.74 -9.57 -5.41
N ARG A 512 -8.21 -10.56 -4.69
CA ARG A 512 -9.02 -11.58 -4.01
C ARG A 512 -9.83 -10.97 -2.89
N MET A 513 -9.23 -10.15 -2.02
CA MET A 513 -9.93 -9.46 -0.91
C MET A 513 -11.09 -8.59 -1.41
N LEU A 514 -10.89 -7.86 -2.51
CA LEU A 514 -11.95 -7.06 -3.13
C LEU A 514 -13.03 -7.96 -3.76
N LYS A 515 -12.65 -9.02 -4.47
CA LYS A 515 -13.58 -9.97 -5.05
C LYS A 515 -14.39 -10.69 -3.97
N ASP A 516 -13.72 -11.19 -2.94
CA ASP A 516 -14.32 -11.87 -1.80
C ASP A 516 -15.31 -10.95 -1.07
N SER A 517 -14.98 -9.66 -0.92
CA SER A 517 -15.87 -8.64 -0.36
C SER A 517 -17.18 -8.48 -1.18
N PHE A 518 -17.10 -8.49 -2.52
CA PHE A 518 -18.29 -8.41 -3.35
C PHE A 518 -19.11 -9.71 -3.34
N GLU A 519 -18.44 -10.86 -3.44
CA GLU A 519 -19.11 -12.17 -3.46
C GLU A 519 -19.80 -12.48 -2.13
N HIS A 520 -19.27 -12.00 -1.02
CA HIS A 520 -19.76 -12.24 0.33
C HIS A 520 -20.54 -11.07 0.95
N ALA A 521 -20.77 -9.97 0.24
CA ALA A 521 -21.41 -8.77 0.79
C ALA A 521 -22.77 -9.07 1.49
N GLY A 522 -23.55 -10.01 0.95
CA GLY A 522 -24.81 -10.45 1.54
C GLY A 522 -24.63 -11.26 2.81
N SER A 523 -23.71 -12.23 2.82
CA SER A 523 -23.38 -13.07 3.98
C SER A 523 -22.66 -12.27 5.06
N ASP A 524 -21.81 -11.32 4.69
CA ASP A 524 -21.10 -10.44 5.61
C ASP A 524 -22.07 -9.55 6.39
N LYS A 525 -23.06 -8.97 5.69
CA LYS A 525 -24.12 -8.20 6.35
C LYS A 525 -24.89 -9.03 7.38
N GLN A 526 -25.21 -10.27 7.04
CA GLN A 526 -25.91 -11.19 7.94
C GLN A 526 -25.01 -11.59 9.12
N ALA A 527 -23.73 -11.88 8.85
CA ALA A 527 -22.75 -12.20 9.89
C ALA A 527 -22.55 -11.03 10.86
N ARG A 528 -22.46 -9.79 10.33
CA ARG A 528 -22.37 -8.58 11.15
C ARG A 528 -23.59 -8.42 12.03
N GLN A 529 -24.80 -8.50 11.47
CA GLN A 529 -26.04 -8.39 12.23
C GLN A 529 -26.15 -9.46 13.33
N LEU A 530 -25.80 -10.70 13.00
CA LEU A 530 -25.77 -11.78 14.00
C LEU A 530 -24.81 -11.45 15.14
N ARG A 531 -23.61 -10.98 14.85
CA ARG A 531 -22.60 -10.61 15.86
C ARG A 531 -23.03 -9.43 16.71
N GLU A 532 -23.62 -8.41 16.11
CA GLU A 532 -24.19 -7.27 16.85
C GLU A 532 -25.26 -7.73 17.83
N HIS A 533 -26.22 -8.57 17.41
CA HIS A 533 -27.25 -9.12 18.30
C HIS A 533 -26.67 -10.00 19.41
N GLN A 534 -25.61 -10.80 19.09
CA GLN A 534 -24.93 -11.62 20.10
C GLN A 534 -24.24 -10.75 21.16
N VAL A 535 -23.52 -9.69 20.75
CA VAL A 535 -22.84 -8.74 21.65
C VAL A 535 -23.83 -8.01 22.54
N ASP A 536 -24.96 -7.53 21.99
CA ASP A 536 -26.01 -6.86 22.76
C ASP A 536 -26.65 -7.80 23.78
N ALA A 537 -26.90 -9.05 23.40
CA ALA A 537 -27.45 -10.07 24.27
C ALA A 537 -26.48 -10.44 25.42
N GLU A 538 -25.19 -10.65 25.12
CA GLU A 538 -24.14 -10.92 26.12
C GLU A 538 -24.02 -9.78 27.13
N ARG A 539 -24.03 -8.52 26.63
CA ARG A 539 -23.98 -7.33 27.48
C ARG A 539 -25.18 -7.24 28.41
N LEU A 540 -26.40 -7.52 27.90
CA LEU A 540 -27.60 -7.53 28.74
C LEU A 540 -27.52 -8.64 29.77
N LEU A 541 -27.11 -9.86 29.41
CA LEU A 541 -26.94 -10.97 30.32
C LEU A 541 -25.94 -10.65 31.46
N GLU A 542 -24.78 -10.07 31.14
CA GLU A 542 -23.79 -9.64 32.14
C GLU A 542 -24.38 -8.56 33.07
N ALA A 543 -25.06 -7.57 32.53
CA ALA A 543 -25.67 -6.49 33.31
C ALA A 543 -26.77 -7.01 34.24
N VAL A 544 -27.66 -7.88 33.75
CA VAL A 544 -28.73 -8.48 34.54
C VAL A 544 -28.18 -9.41 35.63
N GLN A 545 -27.17 -10.22 35.30
CA GLN A 545 -26.53 -11.09 36.28
C GLN A 545 -25.88 -10.29 37.41
N GLY A 546 -25.07 -9.26 37.07
CA GLY A 546 -24.48 -8.40 38.09
C GLY A 546 -25.51 -7.65 38.94
N ALA A 547 -26.66 -7.28 38.36
CA ALA A 547 -27.75 -6.67 39.07
C ALA A 547 -28.45 -7.66 40.03
N LEU A 548 -28.65 -8.91 39.60
CA LEU A 548 -29.22 -9.97 40.41
C LEU A 548 -28.30 -10.33 41.58
N ASP A 549 -27.01 -10.44 41.35
CA ASP A 549 -26.01 -10.75 42.38
C ASP A 549 -25.95 -9.66 43.46
N ALA A 550 -26.09 -8.39 43.06
CA ALA A 550 -26.04 -7.26 43.99
C ALA A 550 -27.34 -7.05 44.78
N ASP A 551 -28.50 -7.13 44.13
CA ASP A 551 -29.78 -6.66 44.68
C ASP A 551 -30.94 -7.63 44.50
N GLY A 552 -30.76 -8.75 43.82
CA GLY A 552 -31.84 -9.66 43.45
C GLY A 552 -32.60 -10.24 44.65
N GLU A 553 -31.88 -10.65 45.71
CA GLU A 553 -32.53 -11.18 46.93
C GLU A 553 -33.32 -10.12 47.69
N ARG A 554 -32.89 -8.87 47.63
CA ARG A 554 -33.48 -7.76 48.37
C ARG A 554 -34.70 -7.14 47.69
N LEU A 555 -34.68 -7.09 46.33
CA LEU A 555 -35.66 -6.32 45.54
C LEU A 555 -36.64 -7.16 44.74
N LEU A 556 -36.43 -8.48 44.63
CA LEU A 556 -37.25 -9.39 43.85
C LEU A 556 -37.82 -10.52 44.69
N SER A 557 -39.04 -10.94 44.37
CA SER A 557 -39.61 -12.19 44.88
C SER A 557 -38.93 -13.42 44.27
N ALA A 558 -39.18 -14.60 44.86
CA ALA A 558 -38.64 -15.85 44.30
C ALA A 558 -39.15 -16.09 42.88
N ASP A 559 -40.43 -15.86 42.63
CA ASP A 559 -41.06 -16.06 41.31
C ASP A 559 -40.50 -15.10 40.25
N GLU A 560 -40.25 -13.83 40.62
CA GLU A 560 -39.64 -12.85 39.72
C GLU A 560 -38.19 -13.24 39.35
N ARG A 561 -37.41 -13.73 40.32
CA ARG A 561 -36.05 -14.22 40.08
C ARG A 561 -36.04 -15.43 39.15
N GLU A 562 -36.97 -16.37 39.37
CA GLU A 562 -37.10 -17.56 38.52
C GLU A 562 -37.49 -17.17 37.08
N ALA A 563 -38.42 -16.23 36.91
CA ALA A 563 -38.83 -15.72 35.62
C ALA A 563 -37.66 -15.05 34.86
N ILE A 564 -36.87 -14.22 35.55
CA ILE A 564 -35.68 -13.59 34.94
C ILE A 564 -34.63 -14.66 34.59
N ALA A 565 -34.35 -15.60 35.50
CA ALA A 565 -33.39 -16.67 35.27
C ALA A 565 -33.77 -17.54 34.06
N PHE A 566 -35.09 -17.83 33.91
CA PHE A 566 -35.60 -18.55 32.75
C PHE A 566 -35.32 -17.79 31.44
N GLN A 567 -35.64 -16.49 31.39
CA GLN A 567 -35.39 -15.69 30.18
C GLN A 567 -33.90 -15.55 29.87
N MET A 568 -33.05 -15.49 30.90
CA MET A 568 -31.59 -15.48 30.72
C MET A 568 -31.07 -16.81 30.14
N GLN A 569 -31.63 -17.95 30.60
CA GLN A 569 -31.22 -19.25 30.08
C GLN A 569 -31.68 -19.43 28.63
N GLU A 570 -32.89 -19.08 28.28
CA GLU A 570 -33.40 -19.07 26.92
C GLU A 570 -32.50 -18.23 25.99
N LEU A 571 -32.05 -17.06 26.47
CA LEU A 571 -31.15 -16.20 25.68
C LEU A 571 -29.74 -16.83 25.52
N ARG A 572 -29.21 -17.45 26.59
CA ARG A 572 -27.92 -18.17 26.52
C ARG A 572 -27.95 -19.32 25.51
N ASP A 573 -29.07 -20.07 25.49
CA ASP A 573 -29.25 -21.19 24.56
C ASP A 573 -29.29 -20.71 23.09
N LEU A 574 -29.98 -19.58 22.83
CA LEU A 574 -30.03 -18.98 21.50
C LEU A 574 -28.69 -18.42 21.02
N LEU A 575 -27.82 -17.97 21.94
CA LEU A 575 -26.49 -17.45 21.57
C LEU A 575 -25.58 -18.49 20.94
N THR A 576 -25.83 -19.78 21.14
CA THR A 576 -25.09 -20.86 20.47
C THR A 576 -25.51 -21.08 19.01
N GLY A 577 -26.60 -20.45 18.59
CA GLY A 577 -27.18 -20.57 17.26
C GLY A 577 -26.79 -19.41 16.32
N THR A 578 -27.39 -19.45 15.12
CA THR A 578 -27.16 -18.47 14.05
C THR A 578 -28.40 -17.64 13.68
N ASP A 579 -29.48 -17.74 14.48
CA ASP A 579 -30.72 -16.98 14.26
C ASP A 579 -30.66 -15.63 14.98
N GLY A 580 -30.17 -14.60 14.31
CA GLY A 580 -30.07 -13.25 14.85
C GLY A 580 -31.44 -12.64 15.24
N ALA A 581 -32.49 -12.96 14.50
CA ALA A 581 -33.84 -12.44 14.81
C ALA A 581 -34.41 -13.04 16.11
N ALA A 582 -34.17 -14.33 16.33
CA ALA A 582 -34.54 -14.98 17.58
C ALA A 582 -33.76 -14.41 18.78
N ILE A 583 -32.46 -14.17 18.62
CA ILE A 583 -31.60 -13.53 19.64
C ILE A 583 -32.15 -12.13 19.97
N GLU A 584 -32.38 -11.29 18.96
CA GLU A 584 -32.92 -9.94 19.15
C GLU A 584 -34.28 -9.95 19.91
N GLN A 585 -35.19 -10.83 19.50
CA GLN A 585 -36.48 -10.95 20.12
C GLN A 585 -36.39 -11.36 21.60
N GLN A 586 -35.52 -12.33 21.89
CA GLN A 586 -35.32 -12.81 23.25
C GLN A 586 -34.61 -11.77 24.14
N THR A 587 -33.67 -11.01 23.57
CA THR A 587 -33.01 -9.87 24.23
C THR A 587 -34.06 -8.83 24.67
N LYS A 588 -34.99 -8.48 23.76
CA LYS A 588 -36.10 -7.57 24.08
C LYS A 588 -37.03 -8.13 25.19
N ARG A 589 -37.30 -9.43 25.19
CA ARG A 589 -38.11 -10.08 26.25
C ARG A 589 -37.40 -10.02 27.59
N LEU A 590 -36.12 -10.33 27.65
CA LEU A 590 -35.35 -10.24 28.89
C LEU A 590 -35.32 -8.80 29.41
N SER A 591 -35.11 -7.80 28.55
CA SER A 591 -35.18 -6.38 28.91
C SER A 591 -36.52 -6.04 29.54
N GLN A 592 -37.65 -6.40 28.90
CA GLN A 592 -38.99 -6.13 29.41
C GLN A 592 -39.28 -6.77 30.79
N VAL A 593 -38.84 -8.02 30.99
CA VAL A 593 -39.01 -8.71 32.26
C VAL A 593 -38.18 -8.07 33.39
N THR A 594 -37.06 -7.45 33.04
CA THR A 594 -36.16 -6.78 34.00
C THR A 594 -36.45 -5.30 34.23
N ASP A 595 -37.36 -4.65 33.47
CA ASP A 595 -37.70 -3.23 33.61
C ASP A 595 -38.16 -2.84 35.02
N ALA A 596 -39.05 -3.63 35.60
CA ALA A 596 -39.54 -3.40 36.97
C ALA A 596 -38.42 -3.53 38.01
N PHE A 597 -37.50 -4.45 37.82
CA PHE A 597 -36.33 -4.61 38.68
C PHE A 597 -35.36 -3.43 38.55
N ALA A 598 -35.09 -2.98 37.35
CA ALA A 598 -34.25 -1.81 37.08
C ALA A 598 -34.84 -0.54 37.76
N ALA A 599 -36.16 -0.32 37.65
CA ALA A 599 -36.86 0.78 38.33
C ALA A 599 -36.71 0.70 39.86
N ARG A 600 -36.90 -0.47 40.47
CA ARG A 600 -36.74 -0.66 41.94
C ARG A 600 -35.29 -0.44 42.40
N ARG A 601 -34.30 -0.83 41.59
CA ARG A 601 -32.89 -0.56 41.88
C ARG A 601 -32.61 0.92 41.86
N LEU A 602 -33.08 1.66 40.83
CA LEU A 602 -32.92 3.10 40.72
C LEU A 602 -33.55 3.81 41.94
N ASP A 603 -34.80 3.48 42.29
CA ASP A 603 -35.49 4.03 43.47
C ASP A 603 -34.72 3.76 44.76
N SER A 604 -34.21 2.55 44.92
CA SER A 604 -33.39 2.16 46.08
C SER A 604 -32.09 2.96 46.16
N THR A 605 -31.43 3.17 45.05
CA THR A 605 -30.17 3.94 44.96
C THR A 605 -30.42 5.42 45.27
N VAL A 606 -31.49 6.00 44.70
CA VAL A 606 -31.91 7.38 44.98
C VAL A 606 -32.26 7.56 46.44
N LYS A 607 -33.05 6.64 47.04
CA LYS A 607 -33.38 6.67 48.47
C LYS A 607 -32.14 6.58 49.35
N ALA A 608 -31.19 5.72 49.02
CA ALA A 608 -29.92 5.60 49.75
C ALA A 608 -29.04 6.85 49.63
N ALA A 609 -28.98 7.47 48.46
CA ALA A 609 -28.23 8.71 48.22
C ALA A 609 -28.84 9.94 48.93
N LEU A 610 -30.16 9.94 49.12
CA LEU A 610 -30.91 11.00 49.79
C LEU A 610 -31.05 10.75 51.32
N ALA A 611 -30.79 9.54 51.79
CA ALA A 611 -30.86 9.20 53.19
C ALA A 611 -29.78 9.93 53.99
N GLY A 612 -30.21 10.92 54.83
CA GLY A 612 -29.31 11.74 55.67
C GLY A 612 -29.01 13.14 55.11
N ARG A 613 -29.60 13.56 53.98
CA ARG A 613 -29.52 14.95 53.50
C ARG A 613 -30.81 15.71 53.83
N ASN A 614 -30.67 16.95 54.33
CA ASN A 614 -31.81 17.85 54.53
C ASN A 614 -32.28 18.38 53.15
N LEU A 615 -33.62 18.50 52.99
CA LEU A 615 -34.25 19.00 51.76
C LEU A 615 -33.72 20.36 51.27
N ASN A 616 -33.12 21.17 52.16
CA ASN A 616 -32.55 22.47 51.82
C ASN A 616 -31.16 22.43 51.21
N GLU A 617 -30.52 21.26 51.09
CA GLU A 617 -29.20 21.06 50.46
C GLU A 617 -29.32 20.53 49.01
N ILE A 618 -30.54 20.41 48.47
CA ILE A 618 -30.81 19.84 47.14
C ILE A 618 -31.12 20.96 46.12
N GLU A 619 -31.28 22.22 46.57
CA GLU A 619 -31.59 23.38 45.72
C GLU A 619 -30.34 24.25 45.38
N GLU A 620 -29.11 23.88 45.69
CA GLU A 620 -27.87 24.42 45.18
C GLU A 620 -27.18 23.37 44.28
#